data_7c4b63ca596a410dc56d5b209fdb123c
#
_entry.id   7c4b63ca596a410dc56d5b209fdb123c
#
_cell.length_a   1.000
_cell.length_b   1.000
_cell.length_c   1.000
_cell.angle_alpha   90.00
_cell.angle_beta   90.00
_cell.angle_gamma   90.00
#
_symmetry.space_group_name_H-M   'P 1'
#
loop_
_entity.id
_entity.type
_entity.pdbx_description
1 polymer ?
#
loop_
_entity_poly.entity_id
_entity_poly.type
_entity_poly.pdbx_seq_one_letter_code
_entity_poly.pdbx_strand_id
1 'polypeptide(L)'
;MRQLCRPLTLPHWWQDALLALPRIVCGYLLAANFGAAKFGLPWSPPDNNLGLFEVAFWFPQDVAAYGGIFALFPNFFAWMGAFSEAIGGVLLVLGLLTRPAALLVCCTMLVAMFMQQWQQGLWNMLPAAGFLWAALPALVLGSGRFGLDYLLTKPAVPRLRPGLVALAVAALLLPGCVQPAHDKTVVYLLDVSGHPNVQQVGLRGRDKPLSWDSDLLLTPIRKDSLYRAVVTTHTGYKVTEVKFTLNGDFELKEKANRRILFGPADTTVYRARFDVVPR
;
A
#
# COMPACT_ATOMS: atom_id res chain seq x y z
N MET A 1 25.76 2.14 -19.54
CA MET A 1 25.31 2.88 -18.34
C MET A 1 25.34 4.39 -18.46
N ARG A 2 26.45 5.04 -18.89
CA ARG A 2 26.47 6.53 -19.05
C ARG A 2 25.36 7.08 -19.93
N GLN A 3 24.97 6.39 -21.00
CA GLN A 3 23.88 6.83 -21.89
C GLN A 3 22.50 6.70 -21.24
N LEU A 4 22.27 5.71 -20.37
CA LEU A 4 21.01 5.49 -19.68
C LEU A 4 20.75 6.50 -18.54
N CYS A 5 21.79 6.97 -17.88
CA CYS A 5 21.69 7.94 -16.78
C CYS A 5 21.93 9.39 -17.21
N ARG A 6 22.38 9.65 -18.46
CA ARG A 6 22.65 11.00 -18.92
C ARG A 6 21.32 11.74 -19.19
N PRO A 7 20.96 12.73 -18.36
CA PRO A 7 19.72 13.47 -18.57
C PRO A 7 19.85 14.39 -19.79
N LEU A 8 18.74 14.55 -20.50
CA LEU A 8 18.62 15.60 -21.50
C LEU A 8 18.30 16.91 -20.76
N THR A 9 19.00 17.97 -21.12
CA THR A 9 18.72 19.32 -20.60
C THR A 9 18.07 20.16 -21.66
N LEU A 10 17.01 20.87 -21.30
CA LEU A 10 16.28 21.75 -22.20
C LEU A 10 16.98 23.13 -22.32
N PRO A 11 16.69 23.95 -23.34
CA PRO A 11 17.34 25.24 -23.53
C PRO A 11 17.26 26.13 -22.29
N HIS A 12 16.10 26.22 -21.65
CA HIS A 12 15.84 27.07 -20.50
C HIS A 12 15.66 26.27 -19.21
N TRP A 13 16.23 26.76 -18.11
CA TRP A 13 16.17 26.11 -16.80
C TRP A 13 14.74 25.90 -16.24
N TRP A 14 13.85 26.83 -16.53
CA TRP A 14 12.45 26.73 -16.08
C TRP A 14 11.68 25.59 -16.75
N GLN A 15 12.07 25.20 -17.98
CA GLN A 15 11.50 24.02 -18.66
C GLN A 15 11.89 22.74 -17.94
N ASP A 16 13.15 22.62 -17.54
CA ASP A 16 13.61 21.49 -16.71
C ASP A 16 12.89 21.46 -15.35
N ALA A 17 12.61 22.64 -14.74
CA ALA A 17 11.87 22.75 -13.49
C ALA A 17 10.42 22.27 -13.64
N LEU A 18 9.72 22.70 -14.70
CA LEU A 18 8.35 22.26 -15.00
C LEU A 18 8.27 20.75 -15.25
N LEU A 19 9.27 20.14 -15.86
CA LEU A 19 9.32 18.68 -16.04
C LEU A 19 9.70 17.93 -14.76
N ALA A 20 10.48 18.56 -13.88
CA ALA A 20 10.83 17.97 -12.59
C ALA A 20 9.64 17.90 -11.64
N LEU A 21 8.73 18.88 -11.70
CA LEU A 21 7.60 18.97 -10.77
C LEU A 21 6.67 17.75 -10.79
N PRO A 22 6.10 17.31 -11.94
CA PRO A 22 5.29 16.10 -11.99
C PRO A 22 6.06 14.86 -11.50
N ARG A 23 7.31 14.72 -11.89
CA ARG A 23 8.18 13.63 -11.47
C ARG A 23 8.36 13.57 -9.95
N ILE A 24 8.60 14.73 -9.31
CA ILE A 24 8.79 14.82 -7.86
C ILE A 24 7.48 14.54 -7.13
N VAL A 25 6.38 15.18 -7.54
CA VAL A 25 5.07 15.00 -6.90
C VAL A 25 4.59 13.56 -7.03
N CYS A 26 4.61 13.00 -8.24
CA CYS A 26 4.17 11.62 -8.45
C CYS A 26 5.10 10.61 -7.77
N GLY A 27 6.41 10.83 -7.79
CA GLY A 27 7.36 9.99 -7.07
C GLY A 27 7.13 10.01 -5.57
N TYR A 28 6.84 11.18 -4.98
CA TYR A 28 6.49 11.31 -3.58
C TYR A 28 5.18 10.57 -3.24
N LEU A 29 4.13 10.76 -4.02
CA LEU A 29 2.84 10.08 -3.80
C LEU A 29 2.98 8.55 -3.91
N LEU A 30 3.75 8.08 -4.90
CA LEU A 30 4.03 6.65 -5.04
C LEU A 30 4.77 6.11 -3.80
N ALA A 31 5.84 6.76 -3.36
CA ALA A 31 6.65 6.28 -2.25
C ALA A 31 5.94 6.40 -0.89
N ALA A 32 5.27 7.53 -0.63
CA ALA A 32 4.70 7.84 0.67
C ALA A 32 3.35 7.17 0.92
N ASN A 33 2.53 7.00 -0.13
CA ASN A 33 1.18 6.46 0.02
C ASN A 33 1.07 5.02 -0.50
N PHE A 34 1.29 4.82 -1.81
CA PHE A 34 1.06 3.52 -2.44
C PHE A 34 2.14 2.50 -2.07
N GLY A 35 3.40 2.88 -2.15
CA GLY A 35 4.53 2.02 -1.80
C GLY A 35 4.58 1.72 -0.30
N ALA A 36 4.48 2.74 0.56
CA ALA A 36 4.54 2.57 2.02
C ALA A 36 3.41 1.70 2.58
N ALA A 37 2.27 1.60 1.89
CA ALA A 37 1.16 0.75 2.31
C ALA A 37 1.45 -0.75 2.14
N LYS A 38 2.30 -1.13 1.19
CA LYS A 38 2.56 -2.53 0.81
C LYS A 38 4.02 -2.95 0.83
N PHE A 39 4.95 -2.01 1.10
CA PHE A 39 6.38 -2.26 1.16
C PHE A 39 6.98 -1.66 2.43
N GLY A 40 7.79 -2.42 3.16
CA GLY A 40 8.39 -2.00 4.42
C GLY A 40 9.48 -0.95 4.21
N LEU A 41 9.18 0.28 4.61
CA LEU A 41 10.07 1.44 4.58
C LEU A 41 10.09 2.10 5.96
N PRO A 42 11.12 2.92 6.27
CA PRO A 42 11.20 3.60 7.58
C PRO A 42 9.98 4.47 7.92
N TRP A 43 9.22 4.90 6.91
CA TRP A 43 8.00 5.72 7.06
C TRP A 43 6.71 4.95 6.78
N SER A 44 6.77 3.63 6.57
CA SER A 44 5.57 2.81 6.45
C SER A 44 4.75 2.83 7.74
N PRO A 45 3.41 2.78 7.65
CA PRO A 45 2.56 2.80 8.83
C PRO A 45 2.95 1.70 9.82
N PRO A 46 3.18 2.02 11.10
CA PRO A 46 3.65 1.05 12.11
C PRO A 46 2.64 -0.09 12.36
N ASP A 47 1.36 0.16 12.07
CA ASP A 47 0.29 -0.82 12.21
C ASP A 47 0.37 -1.95 11.17
N ASN A 48 0.98 -1.67 10.01
CA ASN A 48 1.18 -2.67 8.97
C ASN A 48 2.21 -3.73 9.39
N ASN A 49 3.03 -3.46 10.40
CA ASN A 49 4.02 -4.40 10.93
C ASN A 49 4.96 -4.99 9.86
N LEU A 50 5.32 -4.16 8.87
CA LEU A 50 6.23 -4.55 7.79
C LEU A 50 7.68 -4.41 8.24
N GLY A 51 8.47 -5.45 8.06
CA GLY A 51 9.93 -5.40 8.15
C GLY A 51 10.53 -4.61 6.97
N LEU A 52 11.79 -4.18 7.10
CA LEU A 52 12.45 -3.41 6.05
C LEU A 52 12.53 -4.21 4.73
N PHE A 53 12.06 -3.61 3.64
CA PHE A 53 11.95 -4.23 2.31
C PHE A 53 11.04 -5.45 2.21
N GLU A 54 10.21 -5.65 3.18
CA GLU A 54 9.21 -6.71 3.24
C GLU A 54 7.93 -6.28 2.51
N VAL A 55 7.29 -7.23 1.83
CA VAL A 55 6.03 -7.00 1.11
C VAL A 55 4.86 -7.44 1.96
N ALA A 56 3.79 -6.67 1.98
CA ALA A 56 2.56 -6.98 2.71
C ALA A 56 2.01 -8.37 2.31
N PHE A 57 1.60 -9.16 3.30
CA PHE A 57 1.16 -10.56 3.16
C PHE A 57 0.03 -10.77 2.14
N TRP A 58 -0.83 -9.79 1.96
CA TRP A 58 -2.00 -9.84 1.06
C TRP A 58 -1.63 -9.58 -0.41
N PHE A 59 -0.57 -8.81 -0.68
CA PHE A 59 -0.27 -8.34 -2.03
C PHE A 59 0.12 -9.46 -3.01
N PRO A 60 0.88 -10.50 -2.64
CA PRO A 60 1.10 -11.65 -3.52
C PRO A 60 -0.18 -12.38 -3.93
N GLN A 61 -1.19 -12.41 -3.06
CA GLN A 61 -2.48 -13.04 -3.38
C GLN A 61 -3.24 -12.22 -4.44
N ASP A 62 -3.23 -10.88 -4.30
CA ASP A 62 -3.83 -9.99 -5.30
C ASP A 62 -3.13 -10.12 -6.65
N VAL A 63 -1.80 -10.21 -6.65
CA VAL A 63 -1.00 -10.40 -7.87
C VAL A 63 -1.26 -11.77 -8.50
N ALA A 64 -1.38 -12.83 -7.71
CA ALA A 64 -1.71 -14.17 -8.21
C ALA A 64 -3.08 -14.22 -8.91
N ALA A 65 -4.03 -13.40 -8.47
CA ALA A 65 -5.36 -13.31 -9.06
C ALA A 65 -5.36 -12.79 -10.51
N TYR A 66 -4.28 -12.15 -10.97
CA TYR A 66 -4.15 -11.73 -12.38
C TYR A 66 -3.95 -12.91 -13.34
N GLY A 67 -3.60 -14.10 -12.83
CA GLY A 67 -3.40 -15.31 -13.64
C GLY A 67 -2.10 -15.32 -14.44
N GLY A 68 -1.94 -16.33 -15.30
CA GLY A 68 -0.78 -16.46 -16.18
C GLY A 68 0.55 -16.47 -15.39
N ILE A 69 1.53 -15.72 -15.89
CA ILE A 69 2.87 -15.64 -15.27
C ILE A 69 2.85 -15.06 -13.86
N PHE A 70 1.88 -14.21 -13.55
CA PHE A 70 1.72 -13.61 -12.22
C PHE A 70 1.32 -14.66 -11.18
N ALA A 71 0.47 -15.60 -11.54
CA ALA A 71 0.09 -16.74 -10.68
C ALA A 71 1.23 -17.73 -10.46
N LEU A 72 2.16 -17.86 -11.42
CA LEU A 72 3.32 -18.75 -11.29
C LEU A 72 4.39 -18.18 -10.32
N PHE A 73 4.57 -16.87 -10.30
CA PHE A 73 5.60 -16.20 -9.49
C PHE A 73 5.04 -15.00 -8.71
N PRO A 74 3.99 -15.19 -7.88
CA PRO A 74 3.28 -14.07 -7.27
C PRO A 74 4.15 -13.24 -6.32
N ASN A 75 4.99 -13.89 -5.52
CA ASN A 75 5.89 -13.21 -4.59
C ASN A 75 6.90 -12.31 -5.30
N PHE A 76 7.45 -12.78 -6.42
CA PHE A 76 8.40 -12.01 -7.21
C PHE A 76 7.73 -10.76 -7.82
N PHE A 77 6.58 -10.93 -8.48
CA PHE A 77 5.89 -9.79 -9.10
C PHE A 77 5.30 -8.82 -8.08
N ALA A 78 4.82 -9.30 -6.94
CA ALA A 78 4.39 -8.45 -5.84
C ALA A 78 5.57 -7.63 -5.30
N TRP A 79 6.72 -8.27 -5.06
CA TRP A 79 7.92 -7.55 -4.62
C TRP A 79 8.38 -6.51 -5.65
N MET A 80 8.45 -6.87 -6.93
CA MET A 80 8.82 -5.94 -8.00
C MET A 80 7.87 -4.75 -8.10
N GLY A 81 6.55 -4.99 -8.01
CA GLY A 81 5.53 -3.94 -8.05
C GLY A 81 5.66 -3.00 -6.85
N ALA A 82 5.71 -3.56 -5.64
CA ALA A 82 5.85 -2.78 -4.40
C ALA A 82 7.18 -1.99 -4.37
N PHE A 83 8.30 -2.61 -4.77
CA PHE A 83 9.60 -1.97 -4.91
C PHE A 83 9.56 -0.82 -5.93
N SER A 84 8.93 -1.03 -7.07
CA SER A 84 8.79 -0.01 -8.12
C SER A 84 8.07 1.24 -7.60
N GLU A 85 7.01 1.10 -6.84
CA GLU A 85 6.29 2.22 -6.26
C GLU A 85 7.05 2.86 -5.09
N ALA A 86 7.57 2.06 -4.19
CA ALA A 86 8.26 2.52 -3.00
C ALA A 86 9.63 3.15 -3.31
N ILE A 87 10.55 2.33 -3.80
CA ILE A 87 11.94 2.76 -4.08
C ILE A 87 12.02 3.51 -5.40
N GLY A 88 11.30 3.03 -6.44
CA GLY A 88 11.20 3.74 -7.71
C GLY A 88 10.64 5.14 -7.53
N GLY A 89 9.62 5.32 -6.68
CA GLY A 89 9.11 6.64 -6.29
C GLY A 89 10.18 7.53 -5.68
N VAL A 90 10.95 7.05 -4.71
CA VAL A 90 12.08 7.79 -4.11
C VAL A 90 13.12 8.16 -5.16
N LEU A 91 13.49 7.23 -6.02
CA LEU A 91 14.47 7.47 -7.09
C LEU A 91 13.97 8.54 -8.07
N LEU A 92 12.68 8.55 -8.38
CA LEU A 92 12.06 9.61 -9.19
C LEU A 92 12.12 10.96 -8.49
N VAL A 93 11.83 11.05 -7.17
CA VAL A 93 11.95 12.30 -6.41
C VAL A 93 13.37 12.84 -6.48
N LEU A 94 14.35 11.99 -6.18
CA LEU A 94 15.77 12.37 -6.17
C LEU A 94 16.33 12.63 -7.57
N GLY A 95 15.66 12.13 -8.63
CA GLY A 95 16.20 12.16 -9.98
C GLY A 95 17.47 11.33 -10.12
N LEU A 96 17.51 10.18 -9.45
CA LEU A 96 18.60 9.22 -9.47
C LEU A 96 18.16 7.96 -10.19
N LEU A 97 18.98 7.45 -11.11
CA LEU A 97 18.60 6.33 -11.99
C LEU A 97 17.21 6.55 -12.59
N THR A 98 16.95 7.78 -13.00
CA THR A 98 15.60 8.26 -13.33
C THR A 98 14.93 7.42 -14.42
N ARG A 99 15.66 7.08 -15.50
CA ARG A 99 15.09 6.27 -16.59
C ARG A 99 14.77 4.84 -16.18
N PRO A 100 15.66 4.07 -15.53
CA PRO A 100 15.32 2.76 -15.00
C PRO A 100 14.15 2.78 -14.02
N ALA A 101 14.13 3.74 -13.09
CA ALA A 101 13.03 3.90 -12.14
C ALA A 101 11.70 4.20 -12.86
N ALA A 102 11.73 5.14 -13.81
CA ALA A 102 10.56 5.48 -14.61
C ALA A 102 10.05 4.28 -15.43
N LEU A 103 10.95 3.45 -16.00
CA LEU A 103 10.57 2.24 -16.71
C LEU A 103 9.83 1.25 -15.80
N LEU A 104 10.38 1.00 -14.59
CA LEU A 104 9.73 0.12 -13.62
C LEU A 104 8.34 0.64 -13.23
N VAL A 105 8.23 1.94 -12.95
CA VAL A 105 6.94 2.58 -12.64
C VAL A 105 5.97 2.46 -13.83
N CYS A 106 6.40 2.72 -15.05
CA CYS A 106 5.55 2.57 -16.23
C CYS A 106 5.02 1.13 -16.35
N CYS A 107 5.89 0.12 -16.21
CA CYS A 107 5.47 -1.29 -16.26
C CYS A 107 4.44 -1.61 -15.16
N THR A 108 4.70 -1.17 -13.92
CA THR A 108 3.78 -1.39 -12.79
C THR A 108 2.43 -0.70 -13.02
N MET A 109 2.42 0.52 -13.50
CA MET A 109 1.18 1.27 -13.78
C MET A 109 0.38 0.65 -14.93
N LEU A 110 1.03 0.12 -15.96
CA LEU A 110 0.33 -0.64 -17.01
C LEU A 110 -0.33 -1.90 -16.45
N VAL A 111 0.36 -2.66 -15.58
CA VAL A 111 -0.22 -3.82 -14.91
C VAL A 111 -1.40 -3.39 -14.02
N ALA A 112 -1.25 -2.33 -13.23
CA ALA A 112 -2.33 -1.81 -12.40
C ALA A 112 -3.56 -1.39 -13.22
N MET A 113 -3.36 -0.71 -14.33
CA MET A 113 -4.46 -0.28 -15.21
C MET A 113 -5.21 -1.47 -15.82
N PHE A 114 -4.48 -2.40 -16.45
CA PHE A 114 -5.09 -3.42 -17.29
C PHE A 114 -5.42 -4.73 -16.55
N MET A 115 -4.72 -5.06 -15.47
CA MET A 115 -4.97 -6.29 -14.72
C MET A 115 -5.81 -6.06 -13.47
N GLN A 116 -5.57 -4.95 -12.76
CA GLN A 116 -6.25 -4.69 -11.49
C GLN A 116 -7.53 -3.85 -11.66
N GLN A 117 -7.49 -2.80 -12.47
CA GLN A 117 -8.52 -1.74 -12.46
C GLN A 117 -9.41 -1.75 -13.70
N TRP A 118 -9.08 -2.51 -14.73
CA TRP A 118 -9.83 -2.53 -15.99
C TRP A 118 -11.33 -2.80 -15.82
N GLN A 119 -11.68 -3.77 -14.98
CA GLN A 119 -13.06 -4.16 -14.73
C GLN A 119 -13.82 -3.18 -13.82
N GLN A 120 -13.09 -2.33 -13.09
CA GLN A 120 -13.67 -1.33 -12.18
C GLN A 120 -14.05 -0.02 -12.88
N GLY A 121 -13.75 0.09 -14.17
CA GLY A 121 -14.07 1.23 -15.00
C GLY A 121 -13.01 2.34 -15.02
N LEU A 122 -13.20 3.27 -15.95
CA LEU A 122 -12.20 4.30 -16.28
C LEU A 122 -11.79 5.16 -15.09
N TRP A 123 -12.73 5.52 -14.21
CA TRP A 123 -12.45 6.38 -13.06
C TRP A 123 -11.44 5.77 -12.09
N ASN A 124 -11.52 4.46 -11.89
CA ASN A 124 -10.56 3.75 -11.02
C ASN A 124 -9.16 3.61 -11.67
N MET A 125 -9.07 3.66 -12.99
CA MET A 125 -7.80 3.63 -13.72
C MET A 125 -7.05 4.97 -13.71
N LEU A 126 -7.73 6.10 -13.46
CA LEU A 126 -7.14 7.43 -13.55
C LEU A 126 -5.90 7.65 -12.70
N PRO A 127 -5.81 7.18 -11.44
CA PRO A 127 -4.60 7.34 -10.64
C PRO A 127 -3.38 6.65 -11.28
N ALA A 128 -3.53 5.41 -11.73
CA ALA A 128 -2.45 4.66 -12.39
C ALA A 128 -2.06 5.31 -13.73
N ALA A 129 -3.05 5.78 -14.50
CA ALA A 129 -2.83 6.53 -15.74
C ALA A 129 -2.06 7.83 -15.47
N GLY A 130 -2.40 8.56 -14.41
CA GLY A 130 -1.71 9.80 -14.02
C GLY A 130 -0.23 9.55 -13.68
N PHE A 131 0.07 8.50 -12.92
CA PHE A 131 1.45 8.11 -12.64
C PHE A 131 2.21 7.65 -13.87
N LEU A 132 1.56 6.90 -14.76
CA LEU A 132 2.14 6.52 -16.06
C LEU A 132 2.51 7.77 -16.88
N TRP A 133 1.60 8.73 -17.00
CA TRP A 133 1.84 9.97 -17.73
C TRP A 133 3.00 10.78 -17.15
N ALA A 134 3.13 10.85 -15.84
CA ALA A 134 4.24 11.53 -15.18
C ALA A 134 5.58 10.80 -15.35
N ALA A 135 5.56 9.46 -15.41
CA ALA A 135 6.75 8.65 -15.58
C ALA A 135 7.28 8.64 -17.01
N LEU A 136 6.42 8.75 -18.05
CA LEU A 136 6.83 8.73 -19.45
C LEU A 136 7.83 9.84 -19.83
N PRO A 137 7.62 11.12 -19.51
CA PRO A 137 8.62 12.16 -19.74
C PRO A 137 9.94 11.87 -19.00
N ALA A 138 9.89 11.37 -17.77
CA ALA A 138 11.06 11.01 -16.99
C ALA A 138 11.84 9.84 -17.63
N LEU A 139 11.14 8.89 -18.25
CA LEU A 139 11.74 7.78 -18.98
C LEU A 139 12.53 8.27 -20.21
N VAL A 140 11.98 9.21 -20.96
CA VAL A 140 12.58 9.72 -22.22
C VAL A 140 13.67 10.74 -21.93
N LEU A 141 13.40 11.74 -21.12
CA LEU A 141 14.26 12.88 -20.87
C LEU A 141 15.26 12.66 -19.72
N GLY A 142 14.94 11.75 -18.80
CA GLY A 142 15.71 11.56 -17.57
C GLY A 142 15.38 12.64 -16.52
N SER A 143 16.33 12.92 -15.63
CA SER A 143 16.13 13.83 -14.49
C SER A 143 16.11 15.33 -14.85
N GLY A 144 16.56 15.72 -16.04
CA GLY A 144 16.86 17.12 -16.35
C GLY A 144 17.98 17.68 -15.45
N ARG A 145 18.05 19.00 -15.31
CA ARG A 145 19.02 19.69 -14.44
C ARG A 145 18.75 19.50 -12.94
N PHE A 146 17.50 19.21 -12.58
CA PHE A 146 17.02 19.11 -11.18
C PHE A 146 17.03 17.66 -10.65
N GLY A 147 18.03 16.86 -11.02
CA GLY A 147 18.19 15.51 -10.49
C GLY A 147 19.62 15.15 -10.19
N LEU A 148 19.81 14.14 -9.32
CA LEU A 148 21.14 13.63 -8.96
C LEU A 148 21.88 13.04 -10.18
N ASP A 149 21.16 12.47 -11.15
CA ASP A 149 21.77 11.97 -12.40
C ASP A 149 22.56 13.07 -13.12
N TYR A 150 22.05 14.31 -13.14
CA TYR A 150 22.73 15.44 -13.74
C TYR A 150 24.03 15.78 -13.02
N LEU A 151 24.02 15.75 -11.68
CA LEU A 151 25.22 16.02 -10.88
C LEU A 151 26.27 14.91 -11.07
N LEU A 152 25.84 13.64 -11.06
CA LEU A 152 26.72 12.47 -11.18
C LEU A 152 27.27 12.27 -12.59
N THR A 153 26.65 12.84 -13.61
CA THR A 153 27.11 12.74 -14.99
C THR A 153 28.08 13.87 -15.40
N LYS A 154 28.30 14.87 -14.54
CA LYS A 154 29.31 15.89 -14.74
C LYS A 154 30.71 15.28 -14.77
N PRO A 155 31.65 15.81 -15.58
CA PRO A 155 33.00 15.22 -15.76
C PRO A 155 33.85 15.16 -14.48
N ALA A 156 33.56 15.98 -13.48
CA ALA A 156 34.34 16.14 -12.25
C ALA A 156 34.01 15.09 -11.16
N VAL A 157 33.01 14.24 -11.32
CA VAL A 157 32.61 13.27 -10.30
C VAL A 157 33.29 11.93 -10.55
N PRO A 158 33.95 11.30 -9.52
CA PRO A 158 34.55 9.98 -9.66
C PRO A 158 33.51 8.95 -10.13
N ARG A 159 33.92 8.08 -11.04
CA ARG A 159 33.04 7.05 -11.63
C ARG A 159 32.61 6.07 -10.54
N LEU A 160 31.31 5.89 -10.38
CA LEU A 160 30.75 4.75 -9.63
C LEU A 160 31.33 3.45 -10.21
N ARG A 161 31.96 2.64 -9.36
CA ARG A 161 32.53 1.36 -9.77
C ARG A 161 31.43 0.46 -10.33
N PRO A 162 31.63 -0.16 -11.52
CA PRO A 162 30.60 -1.01 -12.12
C PRO A 162 30.15 -2.15 -11.19
N GLY A 163 31.02 -2.61 -10.27
CA GLY A 163 30.66 -3.59 -9.26
C GLY A 163 29.60 -3.14 -8.25
N LEU A 164 29.59 -1.85 -7.86
CA LEU A 164 28.55 -1.31 -6.98
C LEU A 164 27.17 -1.29 -7.65
N VAL A 165 27.14 -1.03 -8.95
CA VAL A 165 25.88 -1.06 -9.72
C VAL A 165 25.42 -2.49 -9.93
N ALA A 166 26.33 -3.42 -10.22
CA ALA A 166 26.02 -4.85 -10.32
C ALA A 166 25.53 -5.41 -8.98
N LEU A 167 26.11 -5.00 -7.86
CA LEU A 167 25.65 -5.38 -6.53
C LEU A 167 24.26 -4.84 -6.23
N ALA A 168 23.97 -3.58 -6.59
CA ALA A 168 22.65 -2.98 -6.45
C ALA A 168 21.60 -3.72 -7.31
N VAL A 169 21.95 -4.09 -8.55
CA VAL A 169 21.08 -4.88 -9.43
C VAL A 169 20.88 -6.30 -8.88
N ALA A 170 21.94 -6.94 -8.36
CA ALA A 170 21.84 -8.26 -7.75
C ALA A 170 20.98 -8.24 -6.47
N ALA A 171 21.09 -7.18 -5.66
CA ALA A 171 20.20 -6.98 -4.50
C ALA A 171 18.73 -6.82 -4.88
N LEU A 172 18.44 -6.29 -6.07
CA LEU A 172 17.09 -6.19 -6.64
C LEU A 172 16.52 -7.54 -7.09
N LEU A 173 17.37 -8.53 -7.32
CA LEU A 173 16.98 -9.87 -7.75
C LEU A 173 16.80 -10.85 -6.58
N LEU A 174 17.11 -10.43 -5.36
CA LEU A 174 16.83 -11.25 -4.18
C LEU A 174 15.31 -11.36 -4.02
N PRO A 175 14.77 -12.58 -3.82
CA PRO A 175 13.35 -12.75 -3.54
C PRO A 175 13.01 -11.96 -2.28
N GLY A 176 12.17 -10.96 -2.44
CA GLY A 176 11.73 -10.12 -1.33
C GLY A 176 11.00 -10.97 -0.30
N CYS A 177 11.31 -10.76 0.96
CA CYS A 177 10.56 -11.39 2.05
C CYS A 177 9.10 -10.91 1.97
N VAL A 178 8.18 -11.86 2.02
CA VAL A 178 6.76 -11.57 2.21
C VAL A 178 6.49 -11.60 3.70
N GLN A 179 5.72 -10.65 4.18
CA GLN A 179 5.35 -10.53 5.59
C GLN A 179 4.70 -11.82 6.09
N PRO A 180 5.16 -12.39 7.22
CA PRO A 180 4.47 -13.51 7.83
C PRO A 180 3.08 -13.09 8.31
N ALA A 181 2.08 -13.92 8.03
CA ALA A 181 0.72 -13.74 8.48
C ALA A 181 0.27 -14.93 9.31
N HIS A 182 -0.56 -14.66 10.30
CA HIS A 182 -1.07 -15.65 11.24
C HIS A 182 -2.58 -15.46 11.43
N ASP A 183 -3.25 -16.52 11.84
CA ASP A 183 -4.65 -16.45 12.19
C ASP A 183 -4.81 -15.79 13.57
N LYS A 184 -5.48 -14.65 13.60
CA LYS A 184 -5.82 -13.92 14.81
C LYS A 184 -7.33 -13.92 15.01
N THR A 185 -7.77 -14.36 16.19
CA THR A 185 -9.18 -14.42 16.53
C THR A 185 -9.53 -13.28 17.48
N VAL A 186 -10.60 -12.55 17.17
CA VAL A 186 -11.16 -11.54 18.07
C VAL A 186 -12.56 -11.97 18.48
N VAL A 187 -12.76 -12.05 19.80
CA VAL A 187 -14.07 -12.25 20.39
C VAL A 187 -14.65 -10.88 20.74
N TYR A 188 -15.60 -10.44 19.96
CA TYR A 188 -16.31 -9.19 20.17
C TYR A 188 -17.47 -9.39 21.12
N LEU A 189 -17.54 -8.57 22.15
CA LEU A 189 -18.65 -8.50 23.11
C LEU A 189 -19.19 -7.08 23.11
N LEU A 190 -20.41 -6.90 22.64
CA LEU A 190 -21.07 -5.60 22.51
C LEU A 190 -22.25 -5.49 23.48
N ASP A 191 -22.19 -4.50 24.34
CA ASP A 191 -23.31 -4.08 25.18
C ASP A 191 -24.15 -3.03 24.43
N VAL A 192 -25.42 -3.33 24.19
CA VAL A 192 -26.42 -2.45 23.57
C VAL A 192 -27.48 -2.01 24.56
N SER A 193 -27.28 -2.26 25.85
CA SER A 193 -28.23 -1.88 26.91
C SER A 193 -28.56 -0.40 26.84
N GLY A 194 -29.85 -0.07 26.89
CA GLY A 194 -30.34 1.30 26.80
C GLY A 194 -30.71 1.77 25.40
N HIS A 195 -30.54 0.95 24.37
CA HIS A 195 -31.04 1.22 23.03
C HIS A 195 -32.38 0.50 22.82
N PRO A 196 -33.47 1.23 22.47
CA PRO A 196 -34.75 0.61 22.21
C PRO A 196 -34.78 -0.07 20.83
N ASN A 197 -35.67 -1.07 20.70
CA ASN A 197 -35.96 -1.72 19.42
C ASN A 197 -34.75 -2.37 18.71
N VAL A 198 -33.97 -3.13 19.44
CA VAL A 198 -32.82 -3.88 18.88
C VAL A 198 -33.36 -5.05 18.03
N GLN A 199 -33.34 -4.90 16.71
CA GLN A 199 -33.73 -5.96 15.78
C GLN A 199 -32.50 -6.73 15.29
N GLN A 200 -31.43 -6.02 14.94
CA GLN A 200 -30.19 -6.58 14.37
C GLN A 200 -28.96 -5.86 14.90
N VAL A 201 -27.97 -6.62 15.29
CA VAL A 201 -26.65 -6.11 15.70
C VAL A 201 -25.61 -6.66 14.75
N GLY A 202 -24.85 -5.77 14.11
CA GLY A 202 -23.85 -6.11 13.11
C GLY A 202 -22.45 -5.63 13.48
N LEU A 203 -21.48 -6.15 12.78
CA LEU A 203 -20.07 -5.76 12.82
C LEU A 203 -19.56 -5.62 11.40
N ARG A 204 -18.94 -4.47 11.11
CA ARG A 204 -18.22 -4.22 9.85
C ARG A 204 -16.76 -3.91 10.14
N GLY A 205 -15.88 -4.17 9.19
CA GLY A 205 -14.47 -3.91 9.40
C GLY A 205 -13.62 -4.09 8.16
N ARG A 206 -12.34 -3.72 8.30
CA ARG A 206 -11.37 -3.69 7.22
C ARG A 206 -10.93 -5.09 6.79
N ASP A 207 -10.68 -5.97 7.74
CA ASP A 207 -9.98 -7.23 7.49
C ASP A 207 -10.96 -8.38 7.27
N LYS A 208 -10.76 -9.17 6.22
CA LYS A 208 -11.61 -10.35 5.93
C LYS A 208 -11.65 -11.33 7.13
N PRO A 209 -12.78 -11.95 7.43
CA PRO A 209 -14.01 -12.01 6.63
C PRO A 209 -14.96 -10.80 6.78
N LEU A 210 -14.59 -9.76 7.55
CA LEU A 210 -15.38 -8.53 7.65
C LEU A 210 -15.32 -7.73 6.34
N SER A 211 -16.33 -6.89 6.13
CA SER A 211 -16.43 -5.94 5.03
C SER A 211 -17.03 -4.64 5.55
N TRP A 212 -16.76 -3.51 4.89
CA TRP A 212 -17.44 -2.26 5.16
C TRP A 212 -18.84 -2.18 4.50
N ASP A 213 -19.11 -3.07 3.52
CA ASP A 213 -20.33 -3.05 2.71
C ASP A 213 -21.46 -3.90 3.29
N SER A 214 -21.14 -4.88 4.16
CA SER A 214 -22.10 -5.82 4.71
C SER A 214 -21.85 -6.14 6.18
N ASP A 215 -22.94 -6.34 6.92
CA ASP A 215 -22.88 -6.70 8.34
C ASP A 215 -22.56 -8.18 8.54
N LEU A 216 -21.58 -8.48 9.38
CA LEU A 216 -21.48 -9.76 10.07
C LEU A 216 -22.39 -9.68 11.30
N LEU A 217 -23.43 -10.54 11.37
CA LEU A 217 -24.39 -10.51 12.46
C LEU A 217 -23.80 -11.04 13.76
N LEU A 218 -24.03 -10.33 14.86
CA LEU A 218 -23.71 -10.79 16.20
C LEU A 218 -24.82 -11.67 16.78
N THR A 219 -24.44 -12.71 17.49
CA THR A 219 -25.38 -13.59 18.21
C THR A 219 -25.69 -13.03 19.59
N PRO A 220 -26.95 -12.99 20.03
CA PRO A 220 -27.29 -12.54 21.36
C PRO A 220 -26.82 -13.56 22.42
N ILE A 221 -26.06 -13.11 23.42
CA ILE A 221 -25.84 -13.84 24.68
C ILE A 221 -27.03 -13.54 25.61
N ARG A 222 -27.43 -12.28 25.67
CA ARG A 222 -28.60 -11.80 26.37
C ARG A 222 -29.32 -10.84 25.46
N LYS A 223 -30.56 -11.20 25.06
CA LYS A 223 -31.36 -10.39 24.16
C LYS A 223 -31.47 -8.95 24.68
N ASP A 224 -31.41 -7.99 23.78
CA ASP A 224 -31.51 -6.54 24.02
C ASP A 224 -30.47 -5.97 24.98
N SER A 225 -29.39 -6.72 25.26
CA SER A 225 -28.33 -6.29 26.16
C SER A 225 -26.94 -6.65 25.65
N LEU A 226 -26.56 -7.94 25.58
CA LEU A 226 -25.21 -8.38 25.27
C LEU A 226 -25.18 -9.28 24.03
N TYR A 227 -24.35 -8.92 23.09
CA TYR A 227 -24.15 -9.65 21.82
C TYR A 227 -22.69 -10.06 21.65
N ARG A 228 -22.49 -11.15 20.90
CA ARG A 228 -21.15 -11.73 20.65
C ARG A 228 -20.95 -12.03 19.16
N ALA A 229 -19.75 -11.76 18.69
CA ALA A 229 -19.21 -12.33 17.46
C ALA A 229 -17.81 -12.90 17.71
N VAL A 230 -17.42 -13.93 16.97
CA VAL A 230 -16.06 -14.46 16.94
C VAL A 230 -15.59 -14.36 15.50
N VAL A 231 -14.49 -13.64 15.28
CA VAL A 231 -13.95 -13.41 13.95
C VAL A 231 -12.50 -13.84 13.95
N THR A 232 -12.15 -14.74 13.05
CA THR A 232 -10.76 -15.12 12.78
C THR A 232 -10.32 -14.50 11.47
N THR A 233 -9.21 -13.77 11.53
CA THR A 233 -8.63 -13.04 10.39
C THR A 233 -7.21 -13.52 10.18
N HIS A 234 -6.86 -13.88 8.94
CA HIS A 234 -5.49 -14.16 8.55
C HIS A 234 -4.76 -12.84 8.28
N THR A 235 -3.79 -12.46 9.12
CA THR A 235 -3.20 -11.12 9.07
C THR A 235 -1.76 -11.08 9.57
N GLY A 236 -0.97 -10.18 8.96
CA GLY A 236 0.33 -9.74 9.46
C GLY A 236 0.28 -8.39 10.20
N TYR A 237 -0.89 -7.74 10.21
CA TYR A 237 -1.09 -6.45 10.87
C TYR A 237 -1.08 -6.55 12.39
N LYS A 238 -0.74 -5.44 13.06
CA LYS A 238 -0.84 -5.32 14.53
C LYS A 238 -2.24 -4.97 15.00
N VAL A 239 -3.04 -4.33 14.15
CA VAL A 239 -4.37 -3.82 14.50
C VAL A 239 -5.40 -4.15 13.45
N THR A 240 -6.65 -4.31 13.89
CA THR A 240 -7.83 -4.32 13.01
C THR A 240 -8.71 -3.12 13.29
N GLU A 241 -9.48 -2.70 12.28
CA GLU A 241 -10.42 -1.60 12.39
C GLU A 241 -11.85 -2.09 12.15
N VAL A 242 -12.74 -1.73 13.07
CA VAL A 242 -14.14 -2.14 13.01
C VAL A 242 -15.08 -1.01 13.43
N LYS A 243 -16.35 -1.14 13.06
CA LYS A 243 -17.51 -0.44 13.63
C LYS A 243 -18.65 -1.40 13.83
N PHE A 244 -19.39 -1.19 14.91
CA PHE A 244 -20.63 -1.91 15.12
C PHE A 244 -21.79 -1.20 14.42
N THR A 245 -22.80 -1.98 14.07
CA THR A 245 -24.07 -1.47 13.52
C THR A 245 -25.23 -1.93 14.37
N LEU A 246 -26.23 -1.07 14.50
CA LEU A 246 -27.50 -1.38 15.12
C LEU A 246 -28.62 -1.10 14.13
N ASN A 247 -29.38 -2.12 13.76
CA ASN A 247 -30.42 -2.04 12.72
C ASN A 247 -29.90 -1.46 11.38
N GLY A 248 -28.62 -1.73 11.04
CA GLY A 248 -27.95 -1.24 9.84
C GLY A 248 -27.27 0.12 9.97
N ASP A 249 -27.54 0.88 11.03
CA ASP A 249 -26.92 2.16 11.31
C ASP A 249 -25.58 2.00 12.02
N PHE A 250 -24.55 2.71 11.53
CA PHE A 250 -23.23 2.72 12.19
C PHE A 250 -23.27 3.44 13.54
N GLU A 251 -22.55 2.85 14.51
CA GLU A 251 -22.19 3.56 15.74
C GLU A 251 -21.19 4.70 15.46
N LEU A 252 -21.02 5.58 16.46
CA LEU A 252 -19.98 6.63 16.41
C LEU A 252 -19.99 7.38 15.08
N LYS A 253 -21.18 7.88 14.67
CA LYS A 253 -21.33 8.66 13.43
C LYS A 253 -20.33 9.82 13.44
N GLU A 254 -19.61 10.00 12.31
CA GLU A 254 -18.58 11.03 12.11
C GLU A 254 -17.31 10.93 13.01
N LYS A 255 -17.17 9.84 13.76
CA LYS A 255 -15.98 9.56 14.56
C LYS A 255 -15.13 8.45 13.93
N ALA A 256 -13.88 8.37 14.37
CA ALA A 256 -12.95 7.32 13.92
C ALA A 256 -13.47 5.90 14.21
N ASN A 257 -13.00 4.95 13.41
CA ASN A 257 -13.26 3.53 13.61
C ASN A 257 -12.63 3.06 14.93
N ARG A 258 -13.19 2.00 15.51
CA ARG A 258 -12.55 1.32 16.63
C ARG A 258 -11.30 0.61 16.13
N ARG A 259 -10.17 0.91 16.76
CA ARG A 259 -8.89 0.23 16.49
C ARG A 259 -8.63 -0.77 17.60
N ILE A 260 -8.43 -2.03 17.22
CA ILE A 260 -8.23 -3.15 18.15
C ILE A 260 -6.85 -3.72 17.89
N LEU A 261 -5.98 -3.61 18.89
CA LEU A 261 -4.65 -4.21 18.88
C LEU A 261 -4.78 -5.72 19.12
N PHE A 262 -4.21 -6.51 18.24
CA PHE A 262 -4.10 -7.95 18.46
C PHE A 262 -3.16 -8.24 19.63
N GLY A 263 -3.63 -9.03 20.58
CA GLY A 263 -2.82 -9.47 21.71
C GLY A 263 -1.69 -10.42 21.30
N PRO A 264 -0.73 -10.69 22.21
CA PRO A 264 0.35 -11.66 21.96
C PRO A 264 -0.20 -13.08 21.78
N ALA A 265 -1.32 -13.40 22.42
CA ALA A 265 -2.05 -14.64 22.18
C ALA A 265 -2.83 -14.59 20.88
N ASP A 266 -3.17 -15.78 20.33
CA ASP A 266 -3.93 -15.85 19.07
C ASP A 266 -5.38 -15.39 19.22
N THR A 267 -5.88 -15.28 20.45
CA THR A 267 -7.23 -14.81 20.75
C THR A 267 -7.20 -13.53 21.58
N THR A 268 -7.93 -12.52 21.10
CA THR A 268 -8.15 -11.23 21.77
C THR A 268 -9.63 -11.09 22.13
N VAL A 269 -9.96 -10.71 23.36
CA VAL A 269 -11.34 -10.41 23.77
C VAL A 269 -11.52 -8.90 23.79
N TYR A 270 -12.42 -8.39 22.97
CA TYR A 270 -12.75 -6.97 22.87
C TYR A 270 -14.16 -6.71 23.39
N ARG A 271 -14.26 -5.86 24.40
CA ARG A 271 -15.55 -5.45 25.00
C ARG A 271 -15.83 -4.01 24.66
N ALA A 272 -17.04 -3.74 24.19
CA ALA A 272 -17.50 -2.41 23.83
C ALA A 272 -18.92 -2.18 24.29
N ARG A 273 -19.28 -0.91 24.44
CA ARG A 273 -20.65 -0.45 24.54
C ARG A 273 -20.99 0.33 23.28
N PHE A 274 -22.18 0.12 22.72
CA PHE A 274 -22.64 0.77 21.50
C PHE A 274 -22.62 2.29 21.67
N ASP A 275 -22.12 3.00 20.67
CA ASP A 275 -22.03 4.47 20.60
C ASP A 275 -21.18 5.16 21.69
N VAL A 276 -20.39 4.37 22.44
CA VAL A 276 -19.44 4.89 23.44
C VAL A 276 -18.02 4.82 22.88
N VAL A 277 -17.33 5.98 22.86
CA VAL A 277 -15.93 6.06 22.42
C VAL A 277 -15.05 5.25 23.37
N PRO A 278 -14.12 4.40 22.85
CA PRO A 278 -13.13 3.73 23.70
C PRO A 278 -12.28 4.77 24.44
N ARG A 279 -12.02 4.53 25.72
CA ARG A 279 -11.10 5.34 26.52
C ARG A 279 -9.66 4.95 26.28
#